data_e36bae3d5a38750b543d3870f826414a
#
_entry.id   e36bae3d5a38750b543d3870f826414a
#
_cell.length_a   1.000
_cell.length_b   1.000
_cell.length_c   1.000
_cell.angle_alpha   90.00
_cell.angle_beta   90.00
_cell.angle_gamma   90.00
#
_symmetry.space_group_name_H-M   'P 1'
#
loop_
_entity.id
_entity.type
_entity.pdbx_description
1 polymer ?
#
loop_
_entity_poly.entity_id
_entity_poly.type
_entity_poly.pdbx_seq_one_letter_code
_entity_poly.pdbx_strand_id
1 'polypeptide(L)'
;MFKNLYPIFKSGNILDKKMLEKLRDNPMEIFEILYSDYNNGILKGFDLITKKEEKIIRVTKGIAKIDNKFVWMHEDYEIEMPMIEKDYILKLRMTINIENNKFYERTGEFILEEGSSITDHEIEITRFITREGEELRNDYRNFLDLKRYFNLL
;
A
#
# COMPACT_ATOMS: atom_id res chain seq x y z
N MET A 1 -3.53 -20.09 28.38
CA MET A 1 -3.51 -20.98 27.18
C MET A 1 -4.16 -20.27 26.01
N PHE A 2 -3.57 -20.35 24.87
CA PHE A 2 -4.14 -19.81 23.62
C PHE A 2 -4.30 -20.93 22.58
N LYS A 3 -5.18 -20.75 21.60
CA LYS A 3 -5.47 -21.73 20.55
C LYS A 3 -5.52 -21.02 19.19
N ASN A 4 -4.90 -21.66 18.21
CA ASN A 4 -5.01 -21.25 16.81
C ASN A 4 -5.93 -22.23 16.09
N LEU A 5 -7.01 -21.74 15.53
CA LEU A 5 -8.01 -22.57 14.87
C LEU A 5 -7.85 -22.48 13.35
N TYR A 6 -7.67 -23.62 12.72
CA TYR A 6 -7.56 -23.76 11.27
C TYR A 6 -8.68 -24.66 10.75
N PRO A 7 -9.42 -24.26 9.72
CA PRO A 7 -10.44 -25.11 9.12
C PRO A 7 -9.84 -26.41 8.57
N ILE A 8 -10.51 -27.52 8.79
CA ILE A 8 -10.19 -28.81 8.17
C ILE A 8 -11.32 -29.14 7.19
N PHE A 9 -10.95 -29.37 5.92
CA PHE A 9 -11.90 -29.71 4.87
C PHE A 9 -11.88 -31.22 4.62
N LYS A 10 -12.87 -31.91 5.17
CA LYS A 10 -13.05 -33.36 5.01
C LYS A 10 -14.35 -33.64 4.26
N SER A 11 -14.36 -34.71 3.49
CA SER A 11 -15.59 -35.21 2.85
C SER A 11 -16.67 -35.45 3.88
N GLY A 12 -17.87 -34.93 3.64
CA GLY A 12 -19.01 -35.01 4.56
C GLY A 12 -19.09 -33.89 5.62
N ASN A 13 -18.07 -33.06 5.79
CA ASN A 13 -18.14 -31.91 6.67
C ASN A 13 -18.93 -30.78 6.02
N ILE A 14 -19.71 -30.08 6.83
CA ILE A 14 -20.43 -28.90 6.42
C ILE A 14 -19.53 -27.67 6.69
N LEU A 15 -19.35 -26.84 5.69
CA LEU A 15 -18.69 -25.54 5.85
C LEU A 15 -19.60 -24.60 6.63
N ASP A 16 -19.14 -24.14 7.78
CA ASP A 16 -19.85 -23.13 8.55
C ASP A 16 -19.19 -21.74 8.45
N LYS A 17 -19.89 -20.76 8.97
CA LYS A 17 -19.43 -19.37 8.95
C LYS A 17 -18.09 -19.20 9.67
N LYS A 18 -17.91 -19.86 10.81
CA LYS A 18 -16.67 -19.77 11.61
C LYS A 18 -15.46 -20.30 10.86
N MET A 19 -15.61 -21.40 10.13
CA MET A 19 -14.53 -21.95 9.29
C MET A 19 -14.12 -20.97 8.20
N LEU A 20 -15.09 -20.35 7.52
CA LEU A 20 -14.84 -19.36 6.48
C LEU A 20 -14.19 -18.08 7.03
N GLU A 21 -14.64 -17.63 8.21
CA GLU A 21 -14.03 -16.49 8.89
C GLU A 21 -12.56 -16.75 9.23
N LYS A 22 -12.23 -17.93 9.76
CA LYS A 22 -10.84 -18.29 10.07
C LYS A 22 -9.96 -18.41 8.83
N LEU A 23 -10.50 -18.89 7.74
CA LEU A 23 -9.80 -18.94 6.46
C LEU A 23 -9.45 -17.55 5.96
N ARG A 24 -10.35 -16.58 6.13
CA ARG A 24 -10.15 -15.19 5.79
C ARG A 24 -9.20 -14.47 6.74
N ASP A 25 -9.43 -14.61 8.05
CA ASP A 25 -8.83 -13.75 9.07
C ASP A 25 -7.43 -14.20 9.50
N ASN A 26 -7.15 -15.51 9.49
CA ASN A 26 -5.85 -16.04 9.93
C ASN A 26 -4.65 -15.41 9.20
N PRO A 27 -4.61 -15.34 7.86
CA PRO A 27 -3.49 -14.71 7.17
C PRO A 27 -3.33 -13.22 7.50
N MET A 28 -4.43 -12.50 7.60
CA MET A 28 -4.44 -11.06 7.90
C MET A 28 -3.91 -10.79 9.31
N GLU A 29 -4.36 -11.56 10.29
CA GLU A 29 -3.92 -11.47 11.67
C GLU A 29 -2.42 -11.75 11.81
N ILE A 30 -1.92 -12.77 11.14
CA ILE A 30 -0.48 -13.08 11.12
C ILE A 30 0.34 -11.91 10.58
N PHE A 31 -0.07 -11.33 9.45
CA PHE A 31 0.63 -10.18 8.89
C PHE A 31 0.58 -8.95 9.80
N GLU A 32 -0.57 -8.68 10.41
CA GLU A 32 -0.72 -7.56 11.34
C GLU A 32 0.21 -7.73 12.55
N ILE A 33 0.36 -8.93 13.07
CA ILE A 33 1.28 -9.21 14.19
C ILE A 33 2.74 -9.09 13.75
N LEU A 34 3.11 -9.66 12.60
CA LEU A 34 4.48 -9.64 12.09
C LEU A 34 5.01 -8.23 11.86
N TYR A 35 4.15 -7.31 11.46
CA TYR A 35 4.53 -5.93 11.12
C TYR A 35 4.01 -4.88 12.12
N SER A 36 3.56 -5.30 13.29
CA SER A 36 2.99 -4.40 14.29
C SER A 36 3.94 -3.31 14.77
N ASP A 37 5.25 -3.62 14.83
CA ASP A 37 6.29 -2.68 15.27
C ASP A 37 6.79 -1.75 14.17
N TYR A 38 6.35 -1.95 12.93
CA TYR A 38 6.77 -1.13 11.80
C TYR A 38 5.89 0.10 11.67
N ASN A 39 6.50 1.20 11.25
CA ASN A 39 5.75 2.40 10.88
C ASN A 39 4.91 2.17 9.62
N ASN A 40 3.96 3.06 9.38
CA ASN A 40 3.31 3.14 8.08
C ASN A 40 4.35 3.37 6.99
N GLY A 41 4.22 2.68 5.88
CA GLY A 41 5.14 2.80 4.77
C GLY A 41 5.01 1.68 3.75
N ILE A 42 5.90 1.70 2.79
CA ILE A 42 5.96 0.71 1.72
C ILE A 42 6.71 -0.53 2.23
N LEU A 43 6.10 -1.69 2.09
CA LEU A 43 6.75 -2.96 2.41
C LEU A 43 7.49 -3.53 1.22
N LYS A 44 6.89 -3.45 0.03
CA LYS A 44 7.48 -3.94 -1.21
C LYS A 44 6.81 -3.27 -2.41
N GLY A 45 7.58 -3.05 -3.46
CA GLY A 45 7.07 -2.44 -4.69
C GLY A 45 6.78 -0.95 -4.54
N PHE A 46 5.78 -0.46 -5.28
CA PHE A 46 5.50 0.96 -5.42
C PHE A 46 6.70 1.77 -5.91
N ASP A 47 7.53 1.13 -6.72
CA ASP A 47 8.65 1.79 -7.37
C ASP A 47 8.14 2.68 -8.51
N LEU A 48 8.84 3.77 -8.74
CA LEU A 48 8.49 4.72 -9.78
C LEU A 48 9.32 4.46 -11.03
N ILE A 49 8.64 4.41 -12.16
CA ILE A 49 9.25 4.32 -13.47
C ILE A 49 8.79 5.51 -14.30
N THR A 50 9.75 6.28 -14.79
CA THR A 50 9.51 7.42 -15.65
C THR A 50 10.31 7.27 -16.93
N LYS A 51 9.76 7.75 -18.03
CA LYS A 51 10.46 7.82 -19.32
C LYS A 51 10.40 9.26 -19.81
N LYS A 52 11.52 9.77 -20.27
CA LYS A 52 11.68 11.15 -20.71
C LYS A 52 10.67 11.61 -21.77
N GLU A 53 10.28 10.69 -22.65
CA GLU A 53 9.35 10.98 -23.75
C GLU A 53 7.89 10.76 -23.38
N GLU A 54 7.63 10.01 -22.32
CA GLU A 54 6.28 9.75 -21.82
C GLU A 54 5.96 10.73 -20.70
N LYS A 55 4.82 11.40 -20.80
CA LYS A 55 4.32 12.28 -19.74
C LYS A 55 3.52 11.48 -18.71
N ILE A 56 4.09 10.37 -18.28
CA ILE A 56 3.45 9.40 -17.39
C ILE A 56 4.45 8.96 -16.31
N ILE A 57 3.96 8.89 -15.09
CA ILE A 57 4.63 8.23 -13.97
C ILE A 57 3.97 6.87 -13.78
N ARG A 58 4.73 5.79 -13.92
CA ARG A 58 4.24 4.45 -13.62
C ARG A 58 4.66 4.05 -12.21
N VAL A 59 3.69 3.66 -11.41
CA VAL A 59 3.90 3.11 -10.07
C VAL A 59 3.76 1.59 -10.17
N THR A 60 4.79 0.86 -9.79
CA THR A 60 4.74 -0.61 -9.88
C THR A 60 3.84 -1.21 -8.81
N LYS A 61 3.32 -2.39 -9.07
CA LYS A 61 2.58 -3.17 -8.09
C LYS A 61 3.36 -3.31 -6.78
N GLY A 62 2.65 -3.39 -5.68
CA GLY A 62 3.30 -3.45 -4.38
C GLY A 62 2.32 -3.60 -3.23
N ILE A 63 2.87 -3.54 -2.03
CA ILE A 63 2.13 -3.62 -0.78
C ILE A 63 2.64 -2.58 0.20
N ALA A 64 1.71 -1.94 0.90
CA ALA A 64 1.99 -0.94 1.92
C ALA A 64 1.21 -1.23 3.20
N LYS A 65 1.76 -0.74 4.31
CA LYS A 65 1.11 -0.73 5.60
C LYS A 65 0.66 0.68 5.93
N ILE A 66 -0.62 0.85 6.21
CA ILE A 66 -1.22 2.12 6.65
C ILE A 66 -2.16 1.81 7.81
N ASP A 67 -1.97 2.49 8.95
CA ASP A 67 -2.79 2.34 10.16
C ASP A 67 -2.96 0.88 10.61
N ASN A 68 -1.86 0.15 10.62
CA ASN A 68 -1.81 -1.27 10.97
C ASN A 68 -2.64 -2.19 10.05
N LYS A 69 -2.98 -1.74 8.87
CA LYS A 69 -3.67 -2.49 7.82
C LYS A 69 -2.81 -2.54 6.57
N PHE A 70 -3.04 -3.53 5.72
CA PHE A 70 -2.32 -3.69 4.48
C PHE A 70 -3.20 -3.34 3.30
N VAL A 71 -2.65 -2.59 2.36
CA VAL A 71 -3.23 -2.34 1.05
C VAL A 71 -2.22 -2.78 0.00
N TRP A 72 -2.70 -3.44 -1.02
CA TRP A 72 -1.82 -3.94 -2.09
C TRP A 72 -2.43 -3.71 -3.47
N MET A 73 -1.55 -3.59 -4.43
CA MET A 73 -1.89 -3.37 -5.83
C MET A 73 -1.33 -4.51 -6.68
N HIS A 74 -2.18 -5.15 -7.48
CA HIS A 74 -1.79 -6.32 -8.28
C HIS A 74 -1.14 -5.95 -9.60
N GLU A 75 -1.47 -4.77 -10.12
CA GLU A 75 -1.05 -4.27 -11.42
C GLU A 75 -0.38 -2.92 -11.25
N ASP A 76 0.45 -2.57 -12.21
CA ASP A 76 1.06 -1.25 -12.26
C ASP A 76 0.00 -0.19 -12.54
N TYR A 77 0.21 0.99 -12.00
CA TYR A 77 -0.69 2.12 -12.14
C TYR A 77 0.01 3.29 -12.82
N GLU A 78 -0.66 3.93 -13.76
CA GLU A 78 -0.13 5.08 -14.49
C GLU A 78 -0.80 6.37 -14.04
N ILE A 79 0.01 7.39 -13.81
CA ILE A 79 -0.40 8.73 -13.40
C ILE A 79 0.14 9.71 -14.42
N GLU A 80 -0.70 10.63 -14.89
CA GLU A 80 -0.25 11.71 -15.76
C GLU A 80 0.70 12.65 -15.03
N MET A 81 1.76 13.03 -15.69
CA MET A 81 2.68 14.02 -15.15
C MET A 81 1.97 15.37 -14.98
N PRO A 82 2.16 16.00 -13.82
CA PRO A 82 1.57 17.31 -13.57
C PRO A 82 2.30 18.43 -14.33
N MET A 83 1.79 19.64 -14.15
CA MET A 83 2.36 20.85 -14.74
C MET A 83 3.80 21.10 -14.28
N ILE A 84 4.56 21.84 -15.09
CA ILE A 84 5.96 22.16 -14.87
C ILE A 84 6.13 23.22 -13.77
N GLU A 85 7.31 23.22 -13.12
CA GLU A 85 7.80 24.23 -12.16
C GLU A 85 7.03 24.34 -10.85
N LYS A 86 6.53 23.21 -10.35
CA LYS A 86 5.87 23.14 -9.05
C LYS A 86 6.37 21.97 -8.22
N ASP A 87 6.26 22.11 -6.90
CA ASP A 87 6.53 21.06 -5.96
C ASP A 87 5.30 20.15 -5.82
N TYR A 88 5.52 18.85 -6.01
CA TYR A 88 4.47 17.84 -5.88
C TYR A 88 4.82 16.78 -4.87
N ILE A 89 3.77 16.27 -4.23
CA ILE A 89 3.83 15.05 -3.43
C ILE A 89 2.87 14.01 -4.01
N LEU A 90 3.36 12.80 -4.20
CA LEU A 90 2.54 11.63 -4.52
C LEU A 90 2.31 10.84 -3.25
N LYS A 91 1.05 10.68 -2.89
CA LYS A 91 0.62 9.99 -1.67
C LYS A 91 -0.24 8.78 -2.00
N LEU A 92 -0.24 7.81 -1.11
CA LEU A 92 -1.19 6.71 -1.11
C LEU A 92 -2.11 6.86 0.10
N ARG A 93 -3.40 6.95 -0.15
CA ARG A 93 -4.45 7.00 0.88
C ARG A 93 -5.17 5.67 0.93
N MET A 94 -5.42 5.18 2.14
CA MET A 94 -6.23 4.00 2.35
C MET A 94 -7.60 4.37 2.92
N THR A 95 -8.63 3.76 2.37
CA THR A 95 -10.01 3.85 2.87
C THR A 95 -10.57 2.45 3.07
N ILE A 96 -11.31 2.24 4.15
CA ILE A 96 -11.97 0.97 4.43
C ILE A 96 -13.47 1.19 4.36
N ASN A 97 -14.14 0.43 3.52
CA ASN A 97 -15.58 0.44 3.35
C ASN A 97 -16.17 -0.95 3.51
N ILE A 98 -17.47 -1.00 3.81
CA ILE A 98 -18.25 -2.22 3.73
C ILE A 98 -19.24 -2.04 2.58
N GLU A 99 -19.04 -2.77 1.50
CA GLU A 99 -19.89 -2.71 0.33
C GLU A 99 -20.99 -3.77 0.41
N ASN A 100 -22.25 -3.32 0.30
CA ASN A 100 -23.44 -4.18 0.24
C ASN A 100 -23.54 -5.25 1.36
N ASN A 101 -22.88 -5.04 2.50
CA ASN A 101 -22.76 -6.01 3.60
C ASN A 101 -22.13 -7.36 3.20
N LYS A 102 -21.50 -7.43 2.03
CA LYS A 102 -20.86 -8.65 1.52
C LYS A 102 -19.35 -8.63 1.60
N PHE A 103 -18.74 -7.47 1.35
CA PHE A 103 -17.29 -7.33 1.28
C PHE A 103 -16.77 -6.22 2.18
N TYR A 104 -15.62 -6.50 2.80
CA TYR A 104 -14.73 -5.45 3.25
C TYR A 104 -13.88 -4.99 2.08
N GLU A 105 -13.98 -3.72 1.77
CA GLU A 105 -13.18 -3.10 0.73
C GLU A 105 -12.12 -2.20 1.37
N ARG A 106 -10.86 -2.48 1.09
CA ARG A 106 -9.74 -1.58 1.34
C ARG A 106 -9.35 -0.97 0.02
N THR A 107 -9.57 0.31 -0.10
CA THR A 107 -9.23 1.05 -1.32
C THR A 107 -7.94 1.80 -1.09
N GLY A 108 -6.96 1.58 -1.95
CA GLY A 108 -5.79 2.42 -2.09
C GLY A 108 -5.99 3.41 -3.23
N GLU A 109 -5.77 4.68 -2.96
CA GLU A 109 -5.88 5.75 -3.93
C GLU A 109 -4.60 6.57 -3.97
N PHE A 110 -4.04 6.76 -5.17
CA PHE A 110 -2.93 7.68 -5.36
C PHE A 110 -3.44 9.11 -5.50
N ILE A 111 -2.84 10.00 -4.73
CA ILE A 111 -3.17 11.43 -4.73
C ILE A 111 -1.91 12.20 -5.08
N LEU A 112 -2.00 12.99 -6.14
CA LEU A 112 -0.93 13.87 -6.58
C LEU A 112 -1.35 15.32 -6.30
N GLU A 113 -0.65 15.96 -5.40
CA GLU A 113 -0.97 17.32 -4.94
C GLU A 113 0.25 18.23 -4.97
N GLU A 114 0.02 19.53 -5.11
CA GLU A 114 1.06 20.53 -4.83
C GLU A 114 1.31 20.60 -3.32
N GLY A 115 2.57 20.75 -2.93
CA GLY A 115 2.97 20.87 -1.55
C GLY A 115 3.61 19.60 -0.98
N SER A 116 3.62 19.48 0.33
CA SER A 116 4.34 18.42 1.03
C SER A 116 3.62 17.87 2.27
N SER A 117 2.35 18.17 2.44
CA SER A 117 1.59 17.74 3.61
C SER A 117 1.05 16.32 3.47
N ILE A 118 1.13 15.57 4.57
CA ILE A 118 0.55 14.23 4.72
C ILE A 118 -0.46 14.30 5.84
N THR A 119 -1.67 13.78 5.59
CA THR A 119 -2.71 13.66 6.59
C THR A 119 -2.81 12.23 7.13
N ASP A 120 -3.73 12.01 8.08
CA ASP A 120 -4.00 10.66 8.58
C ASP A 120 -4.46 9.73 7.44
N HIS A 121 -4.17 8.46 7.58
CA HIS A 121 -4.48 7.41 6.60
C HIS A 121 -3.73 7.52 5.26
N GLU A 122 -2.67 8.31 5.23
CA GLU A 122 -1.84 8.51 4.05
C GLU A 122 -0.38 8.16 4.32
N ILE A 123 0.31 7.71 3.28
CA ILE A 123 1.76 7.60 3.26
C ILE A 123 2.34 8.32 2.05
N GLU A 124 3.54 8.84 2.20
CA GLU A 124 4.28 9.45 1.10
C GLU A 124 4.90 8.36 0.22
N ILE A 125 4.66 8.46 -1.08
CA ILE A 125 5.34 7.62 -2.08
C ILE A 125 6.57 8.34 -2.59
N THR A 126 6.43 9.61 -3.01
CA THR A 126 7.56 10.43 -3.48
C THR A 126 7.24 11.91 -3.41
N ARG A 127 8.30 12.72 -3.45
CA ARG A 127 8.24 14.17 -3.69
C ARG A 127 9.12 14.52 -4.86
N PHE A 128 8.68 15.44 -5.66
CA PHE A 128 9.45 15.88 -6.82
C PHE A 128 9.08 17.29 -7.26
N ILE A 129 10.00 17.88 -8.00
CA ILE A 129 9.80 19.16 -8.70
C ILE A 129 9.86 18.85 -10.17
N THR A 130 8.84 19.25 -10.91
CA THR A 130 8.87 19.14 -12.36
C THR A 130 9.58 20.36 -12.97
N ARG A 131 10.56 20.09 -13.84
CA ARG A 131 11.31 21.13 -14.56
C ARG A 131 11.32 20.81 -16.04
N GLU A 132 11.34 21.86 -16.85
CA GLU A 132 11.39 21.70 -18.29
C GLU A 132 12.70 21.01 -18.71
N GLY A 133 12.60 19.95 -19.51
CA GLY A 133 13.75 19.21 -20.03
C GLY A 133 14.44 18.28 -19.04
N GLU A 134 14.01 18.22 -17.80
CA GLU A 134 14.53 17.28 -16.80
C GLU A 134 13.68 16.04 -16.71
N GLU A 135 14.35 14.90 -16.49
CA GLU A 135 13.72 13.64 -16.22
C GLU A 135 13.52 13.46 -14.71
N LEU A 136 12.38 12.91 -14.32
CA LEU A 136 12.13 12.59 -12.91
C LEU A 136 13.03 11.44 -12.44
N ARG A 137 13.49 11.54 -11.21
CA ARG A 137 14.33 10.52 -10.60
C ARG A 137 13.52 9.26 -10.30
N ASN A 138 14.11 8.12 -10.64
CA ASN A 138 13.52 6.81 -10.40
C ASN A 138 14.04 6.14 -9.11
N ASP A 139 15.02 6.75 -8.45
CA ASP A 139 15.72 6.17 -7.31
C ASP A 139 15.23 6.68 -5.96
N TYR A 140 14.14 7.44 -5.94
CA TYR A 140 13.55 7.92 -4.71
C TYR A 140 13.04 6.75 -3.85
N ARG A 141 13.35 6.82 -2.57
CA ARG A 141 12.86 5.89 -1.55
C ARG A 141 12.14 6.64 -0.46
N ASN A 142 11.02 6.09 -0.01
CA ASN A 142 10.31 6.64 1.14
C ASN A 142 11.09 6.32 2.43
N PHE A 143 11.47 7.34 3.17
CA PHE A 143 12.23 7.18 4.42
C PHE A 143 11.50 6.38 5.49
N LEU A 144 10.20 6.26 5.43
CA LEU A 144 9.44 5.43 6.34
C LEU A 144 9.80 3.94 6.24
N ASP A 145 10.31 3.52 5.11
CA ASP A 145 10.80 2.15 4.92
C ASP A 145 12.03 1.84 5.77
N LEU A 146 12.82 2.83 6.13
CA LEU A 146 14.09 2.62 6.84
C LEU A 146 13.90 1.92 8.18
N LYS A 147 12.82 2.24 8.89
CA LYS A 147 12.56 1.59 10.18
C LYS A 147 12.43 0.08 10.06
N ARG A 148 11.87 -0.41 8.96
CA ARG A 148 11.75 -1.83 8.67
C ARG A 148 13.11 -2.53 8.66
N TYR A 149 14.12 -1.91 8.06
CA TYR A 149 15.47 -2.48 8.01
C TYR A 149 16.15 -2.50 9.37
N PHE A 150 15.97 -1.46 10.16
CA PHE A 150 16.52 -1.42 11.52
C PHE A 150 15.90 -2.47 12.43
N ASN A 151 14.63 -2.75 12.27
CA ASN A 151 13.95 -3.77 13.06
C ASN A 151 14.39 -5.21 12.71
N LEU A 152 15.02 -5.41 11.56
CA LEU A 152 15.58 -6.70 11.15
C LEU A 152 16.98 -6.94 11.68
N LEU A 153 17.63 -5.93 12.18
CA LEU A 153 18.96 -6.01 12.74
C LEU A 153 18.94 -6.35 14.23
#